data_210c5e0c2e4e7c860b86b19b9b238b75
#
_entry.id   210c5e0c2e4e7c860b86b19b9b238b75
#
_cell.length_a   1.000
_cell.length_b   1.000
_cell.length_c   1.000
_cell.angle_alpha   90.00
_cell.angle_beta   90.00
_cell.angle_gamma   90.00
#
_symmetry.space_group_name_H-M   'P 1'
#
loop_
_entity.id
_entity.type
_entity.pdbx_description
1 polymer ?
#
loop_
_entity_poly.entity_id
_entity_poly.type
_entity_poly.pdbx_seq_one_letter_code
_entity_poly.pdbx_strand_id
1 'polypeptide(L)'
;MTALLDIAIHDKAYGPRRVLHNLQLQLRQGEIVSLIGASGCGKSSLLSIVAGLDTDFRGTVRLDGKLLAGVHADIGLIFQEPRLFPWLTVAQNIAFGLGPKGEDDPRVAQLLEEVGLQGHADSLPKQLSGGQAQRAAIARGLFGQPRILLLDEPFSAVDAFTRMKLQDLLAAVTARHGLSVLLVTHDIDEALYLSDRIVMLDTRAGPPRAQYDVAAPRPRLRTPAAQAQLKEAILGELHAAHAI
;
A
#
# COMPACT_ATOMS: atom_id res chain seq x y z
N MET A 1 17.45 3.83 15.09
CA MET A 1 15.97 3.72 15.26
C MET A 1 15.60 2.29 14.96
N THR A 2 14.85 1.64 15.83
CA THR A 2 14.35 0.27 15.62
C THR A 2 13.30 0.25 14.50
N ALA A 3 13.33 -0.78 13.65
CA ALA A 3 12.33 -0.97 12.61
C ALA A 3 10.96 -1.26 13.26
N LEU A 4 9.89 -0.65 12.75
CA LEU A 4 8.52 -0.98 13.12
C LEU A 4 8.14 -2.37 12.57
N LEU A 5 8.45 -2.58 11.28
CA LEU A 5 8.23 -3.85 10.59
C LEU A 5 9.57 -4.35 10.06
N ASP A 6 9.89 -5.61 10.33
CA ASP A 6 11.09 -6.29 9.85
C ASP A 6 10.68 -7.55 9.09
N ILE A 7 11.07 -7.61 7.83
CA ILE A 7 10.69 -8.65 6.87
C ILE A 7 11.95 -9.36 6.40
N ALA A 8 12.04 -10.66 6.62
CA ALA A 8 13.12 -11.51 6.16
C ALA A 8 12.53 -12.75 5.48
N ILE A 9 12.43 -12.73 4.14
CA ILE A 9 11.92 -13.84 3.36
C ILE A 9 13.09 -14.61 2.77
N HIS A 10 13.30 -15.82 3.25
CA HIS A 10 14.32 -16.72 2.73
C HIS A 10 13.87 -17.36 1.41
N ASP A 11 12.59 -17.74 1.31
CA ASP A 11 12.06 -18.37 0.11
C ASP A 11 10.53 -18.32 0.06
N LYS A 12 10.00 -17.98 -1.12
CA LYS A 12 8.59 -18.11 -1.49
C LYS A 12 8.50 -18.58 -2.93
N ALA A 13 7.74 -19.66 -3.14
CA ALA A 13 7.51 -20.21 -4.48
C ALA A 13 6.04 -20.58 -4.68
N TYR A 14 5.58 -20.56 -5.93
CA TYR A 14 4.31 -21.12 -6.38
C TYR A 14 4.62 -22.24 -7.37
N GLY A 15 4.48 -23.49 -6.91
CA GLY A 15 4.95 -24.64 -7.67
C GLY A 15 6.46 -24.55 -7.96
N PRO A 16 6.88 -24.69 -9.22
CA PRO A 16 8.31 -24.61 -9.59
C PRO A 16 8.84 -23.17 -9.64
N ARG A 17 7.97 -22.16 -9.61
CA ARG A 17 8.34 -20.75 -9.77
C ARG A 17 8.65 -20.13 -8.41
N ARG A 18 9.93 -19.83 -8.18
CA ARG A 18 10.36 -19.02 -7.04
C ARG A 18 10.06 -17.54 -7.33
N VAL A 19 9.41 -16.85 -6.40
CA VAL A 19 9.00 -15.43 -6.56
C VAL A 19 9.71 -14.50 -5.59
N LEU A 20 10.07 -14.96 -4.37
CA LEU A 20 10.89 -14.20 -3.44
C LEU A 20 12.01 -15.11 -2.92
N HIS A 21 13.23 -14.57 -2.83
CA HIS A 21 14.39 -15.28 -2.31
C HIS A 21 15.37 -14.33 -1.65
N ASN A 22 15.80 -14.65 -0.42
CA ASN A 22 16.75 -13.85 0.37
C ASN A 22 16.40 -12.34 0.38
N LEU A 23 15.11 -12.01 0.48
CA LEU A 23 14.62 -10.64 0.52
C LEU A 23 14.60 -10.16 1.97
N GLN A 24 15.23 -9.02 2.23
CA GLN A 24 15.18 -8.31 3.49
C GLN A 24 14.65 -6.91 3.27
N LEU A 25 13.67 -6.50 4.07
CA LEU A 25 13.07 -5.17 4.02
C LEU A 25 12.66 -4.74 5.43
N GLN A 26 12.95 -3.49 5.76
CA GLN A 26 12.51 -2.87 7.00
C GLN A 26 11.65 -1.65 6.70
N LEU A 27 10.64 -1.41 7.52
CA LEU A 27 9.80 -0.22 7.50
C LEU A 27 9.91 0.46 8.88
N ARG A 28 10.21 1.75 8.87
CA ARG A 28 10.30 2.57 10.09
C ARG A 28 8.94 3.17 10.42
N GLN A 29 8.77 3.60 11.66
CA GLN A 29 7.55 4.32 12.07
C GLN A 29 7.39 5.62 11.24
N GLY A 30 6.20 5.80 10.64
CA GLY A 30 5.84 6.95 9.81
C GLY A 30 6.52 6.99 8.43
N GLU A 31 7.30 5.96 8.08
CA GLU A 31 7.95 5.85 6.76
C GLU A 31 6.97 5.35 5.71
N ILE A 32 7.04 5.91 4.50
CA ILE A 32 6.39 5.37 3.31
C ILE A 32 7.46 4.75 2.42
N VAL A 33 7.36 3.45 2.18
CA VAL A 33 8.22 2.69 1.27
C VAL A 33 7.43 2.23 0.07
N SER A 34 7.85 2.59 -1.13
CA SER A 34 7.30 2.03 -2.37
C SER A 34 8.12 0.84 -2.87
N LEU A 35 7.40 -0.20 -3.27
CA LEU A 35 7.95 -1.35 -3.99
C LEU A 35 7.66 -1.19 -5.48
N ILE A 36 8.69 -1.12 -6.29
CA ILE A 36 8.60 -1.06 -7.75
C ILE A 36 9.28 -2.28 -8.37
N GLY A 37 9.01 -2.54 -9.63
CA GLY A 37 9.60 -3.65 -10.39
C GLY A 37 8.61 -4.24 -11.39
N ALA A 38 9.10 -5.11 -12.24
CA ALA A 38 8.31 -5.75 -13.31
C ALA A 38 7.13 -6.55 -12.76
N SER A 39 6.14 -6.80 -13.63
CA SER A 39 5.02 -7.67 -13.28
C SER A 39 5.52 -9.08 -12.94
N GLY A 40 4.99 -9.65 -11.88
CA GLY A 40 5.34 -11.00 -11.41
C GLY A 40 6.67 -11.13 -10.67
N CYS A 41 7.34 -10.02 -10.26
CA CYS A 41 8.55 -10.06 -9.42
C CYS A 41 8.29 -10.27 -7.92
N GLY A 42 7.03 -10.52 -7.50
CA GLY A 42 6.70 -10.90 -6.13
C GLY A 42 6.18 -9.78 -5.23
N LYS A 43 5.90 -8.56 -5.72
CA LYS A 43 5.42 -7.43 -4.91
C LYS A 43 4.13 -7.73 -4.16
N SER A 44 3.09 -8.20 -4.85
CA SER A 44 1.80 -8.56 -4.24
C SER A 44 1.91 -9.79 -3.34
N SER A 45 2.82 -10.74 -3.67
CA SER A 45 3.12 -11.87 -2.79
C SER A 45 3.75 -11.41 -1.47
N LEU A 46 4.68 -10.44 -1.54
CA LEU A 46 5.27 -9.85 -0.34
C LEU A 46 4.22 -9.15 0.52
N LEU A 47 3.31 -8.35 -0.10
CA LEU A 47 2.21 -7.73 0.63
C LEU A 47 1.30 -8.77 1.29
N SER A 48 0.96 -9.86 0.58
CA SER A 48 0.10 -10.92 1.12
C SER A 48 0.75 -11.63 2.32
N ILE A 49 2.07 -11.84 2.28
CA ILE A 49 2.85 -12.39 3.40
C ILE A 49 2.82 -11.42 4.59
N VAL A 50 3.09 -10.14 4.36
CA VAL A 50 3.10 -9.12 5.43
C VAL A 50 1.71 -8.92 6.02
N ALA A 51 0.65 -9.02 5.22
CA ALA A 51 -0.74 -8.97 5.68
C ALA A 51 -1.15 -10.21 6.49
N GLY A 52 -0.32 -11.26 6.52
CA GLY A 52 -0.64 -12.54 7.16
C GLY A 52 -1.66 -13.38 6.40
N LEU A 53 -1.90 -13.07 5.12
CA LEU A 53 -2.83 -13.80 4.24
C LEU A 53 -2.16 -14.99 3.55
N ASP A 54 -0.84 -14.94 3.36
CA ASP A 54 -0.04 -16.02 2.81
C ASP A 54 0.99 -16.44 3.85
N THR A 55 0.82 -17.64 4.38
CA THR A 55 1.70 -18.22 5.42
C THR A 55 2.62 -19.31 4.87
N ASP A 56 2.49 -19.65 3.59
CA ASP A 56 3.32 -20.65 2.91
C ASP A 56 4.61 -20.01 2.38
N PHE A 57 5.52 -19.67 3.27
CA PHE A 57 6.85 -19.16 2.94
C PHE A 57 7.88 -19.57 4.01
N ARG A 58 9.15 -19.47 3.67
CA ARG A 58 10.24 -19.59 4.64
C ARG A 58 10.80 -18.23 4.97
N GLY A 59 10.80 -17.88 6.23
CA GLY A 59 11.27 -16.58 6.69
C GLY A 59 10.54 -16.11 7.94
N THR A 60 10.64 -14.82 8.22
CA THR A 60 9.96 -14.18 9.35
C THR A 60 9.46 -12.79 8.97
N VAL A 61 8.29 -12.42 9.50
CA VAL A 61 7.80 -11.05 9.54
C VAL A 61 7.63 -10.67 10.99
N ARG A 62 8.20 -9.55 11.41
CA ARG A 62 8.15 -9.07 12.80
C ARG A 62 7.59 -7.66 12.86
N LEU A 63 6.66 -7.44 13.79
CA LEU A 63 6.13 -6.14 14.15
C LEU A 63 6.62 -5.80 15.56
N ASP A 64 7.30 -4.66 15.73
CA ASP A 64 7.96 -4.29 16.99
C ASP A 64 8.85 -5.42 17.56
N GLY A 65 9.56 -6.14 16.70
CA GLY A 65 10.40 -7.26 17.05
C GLY A 65 9.65 -8.56 17.37
N LYS A 66 8.31 -8.57 17.43
CA LYS A 66 7.49 -9.76 17.69
C LYS A 66 7.11 -10.44 16.38
N LEU A 67 7.19 -11.76 16.34
CA LEU A 67 6.83 -12.55 15.17
C LEU A 67 5.33 -12.41 14.85
N LEU A 68 5.01 -12.10 13.60
CA LEU A 68 3.63 -12.14 13.08
C LEU A 68 3.30 -13.56 12.64
N ALA A 69 2.18 -14.09 13.15
CA ALA A 69 1.73 -15.46 12.87
C ALA A 69 0.42 -15.48 12.04
N GLY A 70 0.06 -14.38 11.39
CA GLY A 70 -1.18 -14.25 10.60
C GLY A 70 -1.66 -12.80 10.53
N VAL A 71 -2.94 -12.61 10.26
CA VAL A 71 -3.56 -11.28 10.16
C VAL A 71 -3.46 -10.55 11.50
N HIS A 72 -3.07 -9.27 11.47
CA HIS A 72 -2.88 -8.45 12.68
C HIS A 72 -3.68 -7.15 12.58
N ALA A 73 -4.29 -6.70 13.69
CA ALA A 73 -5.12 -5.50 13.72
C ALA A 73 -4.36 -4.22 13.36
N ASP A 74 -3.05 -4.15 13.67
CA ASP A 74 -2.20 -3.00 13.34
C ASP A 74 -1.85 -2.89 11.85
N ILE A 75 -2.27 -3.85 11.01
CA ILE A 75 -1.98 -3.88 9.58
C ILE A 75 -3.28 -3.81 8.78
N GLY A 76 -3.48 -2.70 8.09
CA GLY A 76 -4.55 -2.53 7.10
C GLY A 76 -4.05 -2.90 5.70
N LEU A 77 -4.92 -3.48 4.88
CA LEU A 77 -4.63 -3.83 3.50
C LEU A 77 -5.67 -3.23 2.55
N ILE A 78 -5.19 -2.53 1.53
CA ILE A 78 -5.99 -1.98 0.44
C ILE A 78 -5.52 -2.64 -0.85
N PHE A 79 -6.45 -3.29 -1.55
CA PHE A 79 -6.19 -3.99 -2.80
C PHE A 79 -6.27 -3.04 -4.00
N GLN A 80 -5.77 -3.48 -5.12
CA GLN A 80 -5.87 -2.80 -6.42
C GLN A 80 -7.33 -2.48 -6.78
N GLU A 81 -8.20 -3.47 -6.65
CA GLU A 81 -9.65 -3.27 -6.72
C GLU A 81 -10.19 -2.93 -5.33
N PRO A 82 -11.18 -2.03 -5.19
CA PRO A 82 -11.75 -1.65 -3.88
C PRO A 82 -12.28 -2.82 -3.05
N ARG A 83 -12.70 -3.92 -3.69
CA ARG A 83 -13.26 -5.15 -3.06
C ARG A 83 -14.28 -4.82 -1.97
N LEU A 84 -15.17 -3.87 -2.26
CA LEU A 84 -16.30 -3.59 -1.41
C LEU A 84 -17.33 -4.72 -1.52
N PHE A 85 -17.99 -5.05 -0.43
CA PHE A 85 -19.10 -6.00 -0.43
C PHE A 85 -20.29 -5.37 -1.15
N PRO A 86 -20.72 -5.91 -2.31
CA PRO A 86 -21.70 -5.23 -3.19
C PRO A 86 -23.10 -5.11 -2.60
N TRP A 87 -23.42 -5.89 -1.56
CA TRP A 87 -24.71 -5.89 -0.86
C TRP A 87 -24.72 -5.02 0.41
N LEU A 88 -23.59 -4.44 0.79
CA LEU A 88 -23.45 -3.54 1.94
C LEU A 88 -23.34 -2.10 1.47
N THR A 89 -23.89 -1.18 2.26
CA THR A 89 -23.70 0.27 2.07
C THR A 89 -22.23 0.65 2.27
N VAL A 90 -21.87 1.87 1.93
CA VAL A 90 -20.50 2.39 2.18
C VAL A 90 -20.21 2.39 3.68
N ALA A 91 -21.14 2.86 4.51
CA ALA A 91 -20.98 2.86 5.97
C ALA A 91 -20.76 1.44 6.52
N GLN A 92 -21.58 0.48 6.08
CA GLN A 92 -21.45 -0.92 6.47
C GLN A 92 -20.13 -1.56 5.95
N ASN A 93 -19.67 -1.18 4.76
CA ASN A 93 -18.38 -1.62 4.26
C ASN A 93 -17.22 -1.09 5.12
N ILE A 94 -17.26 0.19 5.52
CA ILE A 94 -16.24 0.80 6.35
C ILE A 94 -16.16 0.08 7.71
N ALA A 95 -17.29 -0.12 8.36
CA ALA A 95 -17.38 -0.71 9.70
C ALA A 95 -17.59 -2.23 9.71
N PHE A 96 -17.31 -2.94 8.61
CA PHE A 96 -17.62 -4.36 8.44
C PHE A 96 -17.13 -5.24 9.60
N GLY A 97 -15.97 -4.94 10.17
CA GLY A 97 -15.39 -5.68 11.29
C GLY A 97 -16.18 -5.62 12.60
N LEU A 98 -17.11 -4.66 12.74
CA LEU A 98 -17.98 -4.54 13.92
C LEU A 98 -19.34 -5.23 13.75
N GLY A 99 -19.61 -5.80 12.57
CA GLY A 99 -20.89 -6.44 12.27
C GLY A 99 -22.05 -5.47 12.00
N PRO A 100 -23.33 -5.94 12.08
CA PRO A 100 -24.51 -5.23 11.56
C PRO A 100 -24.81 -3.84 12.16
N LYS A 101 -24.29 -3.53 13.33
CA LYS A 101 -24.47 -2.21 13.99
C LYS A 101 -23.23 -1.31 13.89
N GLY A 102 -22.21 -1.77 13.18
CA GLY A 102 -20.97 -1.01 13.05
C GLY A 102 -21.13 0.31 12.30
N GLU A 103 -22.14 0.43 11.44
CA GLU A 103 -22.42 1.65 10.67
C GLU A 103 -22.76 2.87 11.55
N ASP A 104 -23.26 2.65 12.76
CA ASP A 104 -23.59 3.70 13.74
C ASP A 104 -22.35 4.18 14.51
N ASP A 105 -21.18 3.56 14.34
CA ASP A 105 -19.95 3.99 15.00
C ASP A 105 -19.55 5.40 14.52
N PRO A 106 -19.32 6.37 15.43
CA PRO A 106 -19.00 7.74 15.04
C PRO A 106 -17.74 7.88 14.17
N ARG A 107 -16.82 6.90 14.21
CA ARG A 107 -15.66 6.86 13.33
C ARG A 107 -16.04 6.72 11.86
N VAL A 108 -17.19 6.12 11.53
CA VAL A 108 -17.67 6.00 10.14
C VAL A 108 -17.91 7.39 9.55
N ALA A 109 -18.65 8.26 10.27
CA ALA A 109 -18.92 9.61 9.81
C ALA A 109 -17.63 10.43 9.66
N GLN A 110 -16.69 10.30 10.60
CA GLN A 110 -15.39 10.97 10.55
C GLN A 110 -14.58 10.52 9.35
N LEU A 111 -14.50 9.22 9.08
CA LEU A 111 -13.78 8.68 7.94
C LEU A 111 -14.42 9.06 6.60
N LEU A 112 -15.77 9.06 6.53
CA LEU A 112 -16.48 9.54 5.35
C LEU A 112 -16.16 11.01 5.04
N GLU A 113 -16.09 11.84 6.05
CA GLU A 113 -15.65 13.23 5.91
C GLU A 113 -14.21 13.31 5.45
N GLU A 114 -13.32 12.58 6.06
CA GLU A 114 -11.88 12.58 5.76
C GLU A 114 -11.58 12.15 4.33
N VAL A 115 -12.30 11.14 3.82
CA VAL A 115 -12.11 10.68 2.43
C VAL A 115 -12.99 11.45 1.42
N GLY A 116 -13.78 12.43 1.86
CA GLY A 116 -14.63 13.24 1.00
C GLY A 116 -15.79 12.45 0.39
N LEU A 117 -16.44 11.62 1.19
CA LEU A 117 -17.63 10.82 0.84
C LEU A 117 -18.86 11.19 1.70
N GLN A 118 -18.91 12.43 2.23
CA GLN A 118 -20.11 12.92 2.90
C GLN A 118 -21.33 12.77 1.98
N GLY A 119 -22.43 12.26 2.49
CA GLY A 119 -23.65 11.99 1.72
C GLY A 119 -23.68 10.68 0.96
N HIS A 120 -22.62 9.85 1.04
CA HIS A 120 -22.58 8.51 0.42
C HIS A 120 -22.66 7.35 1.41
N ALA A 121 -22.97 7.62 2.70
CA ALA A 121 -23.03 6.58 3.74
C ALA A 121 -23.94 5.40 3.34
N ASP A 122 -25.13 5.71 2.82
CA ASP A 122 -26.17 4.74 2.45
C ASP A 122 -26.05 4.24 1.01
N SER A 123 -25.07 4.74 0.23
CA SER A 123 -24.87 4.29 -1.15
C SER A 123 -24.34 2.87 -1.21
N LEU A 124 -24.83 2.10 -2.17
CA LEU A 124 -24.25 0.79 -2.51
C LEU A 124 -23.02 0.97 -3.42
N PRO A 125 -22.05 0.04 -3.42
CA PRO A 125 -20.85 0.11 -4.28
C PRO A 125 -21.14 0.34 -5.76
N LYS A 126 -22.22 -0.23 -6.30
CA LYS A 126 -22.65 -0.03 -7.71
C LYS A 126 -23.07 1.41 -8.07
N GLN A 127 -23.31 2.25 -7.07
CA GLN A 127 -23.70 3.64 -7.22
C GLN A 127 -22.50 4.60 -7.17
N LEU A 128 -21.31 4.07 -6.87
CA LEU A 128 -20.08 4.82 -6.75
C LEU A 128 -19.30 4.87 -8.07
N SER A 129 -18.63 6.00 -8.32
CA SER A 129 -17.55 6.01 -9.32
C SER A 129 -16.35 5.20 -8.83
N GLY A 130 -15.43 4.79 -9.73
CA GLY A 130 -14.21 4.08 -9.35
C GLY A 130 -13.39 4.80 -8.27
N GLY A 131 -13.25 6.12 -8.40
CA GLY A 131 -12.56 6.93 -7.39
C GLY A 131 -13.28 7.00 -6.05
N GLN A 132 -14.62 7.05 -6.04
CA GLN A 132 -15.42 6.99 -4.82
C GLN A 132 -15.31 5.62 -4.14
N ALA A 133 -15.36 4.54 -4.91
CA ALA A 133 -15.17 3.19 -4.39
C ALA A 133 -13.77 3.01 -3.78
N GLN A 134 -12.73 3.57 -4.40
CA GLN A 134 -11.38 3.54 -3.85
C GLN A 134 -11.25 4.35 -2.55
N ARG A 135 -11.91 5.52 -2.45
CA ARG A 135 -11.98 6.30 -1.20
C ARG A 135 -12.68 5.52 -0.09
N ALA A 136 -13.77 4.80 -0.38
CA ALA A 136 -14.44 3.94 0.56
C ALA A 136 -13.54 2.77 1.03
N ALA A 137 -12.75 2.18 0.12
CA ALA A 137 -11.77 1.15 0.47
C ALA A 137 -10.65 1.69 1.37
N ILE A 138 -10.19 2.93 1.14
CA ILE A 138 -9.24 3.62 2.03
C ILE A 138 -9.87 3.80 3.41
N ALA A 139 -11.08 4.34 3.50
CA ALA A 139 -11.78 4.53 4.77
C ALA A 139 -11.95 3.21 5.55
N ARG A 140 -12.32 2.12 4.86
CA ARG A 140 -12.41 0.78 5.45
C ARG A 140 -11.06 0.31 5.99
N GLY A 141 -9.97 0.53 5.24
CA GLY A 141 -8.62 0.19 5.67
C GLY A 141 -8.16 0.96 6.92
N LEU A 142 -8.67 2.18 7.12
CA LEU A 142 -8.35 3.04 8.25
C LEU A 142 -9.22 2.78 9.50
N PHE A 143 -10.39 2.18 9.31
CA PHE A 143 -11.39 2.04 10.38
C PHE A 143 -10.85 1.31 11.63
N GLY A 144 -10.01 0.30 11.43
CA GLY A 144 -9.32 -0.43 12.49
C GLY A 144 -8.18 0.34 13.17
N GLN A 145 -7.92 1.58 12.78
CA GLN A 145 -6.79 2.39 13.25
C GLN A 145 -5.45 1.67 13.16
N PRO A 146 -5.09 1.11 11.99
CA PRO A 146 -3.83 0.39 11.83
C PRO A 146 -2.64 1.32 12.03
N ARG A 147 -1.47 0.75 12.34
CA ARG A 147 -0.19 1.46 12.36
C ARG A 147 0.54 1.37 11.02
N ILE A 148 0.22 0.33 10.25
CA ILE A 148 0.79 0.05 8.94
C ILE A 148 -0.34 -0.10 7.93
N LEU A 149 -0.19 0.56 6.77
CA LEU A 149 -1.09 0.42 5.65
C LEU A 149 -0.34 -0.22 4.48
N LEU A 150 -0.83 -1.35 4.02
CA LEU A 150 -0.35 -2.05 2.83
C LEU A 150 -1.25 -1.67 1.65
N LEU A 151 -0.65 -1.30 0.53
CA LEU A 151 -1.36 -0.82 -0.65
C LEU A 151 -0.84 -1.56 -1.89
N ASP A 152 -1.72 -2.31 -2.56
CA ASP A 152 -1.38 -3.03 -3.78
C ASP A 152 -1.95 -2.30 -5.00
N GLU A 153 -1.13 -1.52 -5.69
CA GLU A 153 -1.49 -0.71 -6.88
C GLU A 153 -2.81 0.08 -6.73
N PRO A 154 -3.01 0.86 -5.65
CA PRO A 154 -4.32 1.37 -5.26
C PRO A 154 -4.91 2.41 -6.23
N PHE A 155 -4.15 2.87 -7.21
CA PHE A 155 -4.58 3.93 -8.13
C PHE A 155 -4.54 3.50 -9.61
N SER A 156 -4.27 2.24 -9.90
CA SER A 156 -4.12 1.76 -11.29
C SER A 156 -5.42 1.76 -12.10
N ALA A 157 -6.57 1.61 -11.43
CA ALA A 157 -7.88 1.46 -12.08
C ALA A 157 -8.66 2.78 -12.25
N VAL A 158 -8.04 3.95 -12.01
CA VAL A 158 -8.69 5.26 -12.11
C VAL A 158 -7.98 6.17 -13.13
N ASP A 159 -8.72 7.14 -13.68
CA ASP A 159 -8.16 8.15 -14.57
C ASP A 159 -7.10 9.03 -13.89
N ALA A 160 -6.28 9.72 -14.70
CA ALA A 160 -5.14 10.48 -14.20
C ALA A 160 -5.51 11.58 -13.19
N PHE A 161 -6.64 12.29 -13.40
CA PHE A 161 -7.05 13.36 -12.51
C PHE A 161 -7.56 12.82 -11.16
N THR A 162 -8.36 11.77 -11.19
CA THR A 162 -8.83 11.05 -10.01
C THR A 162 -7.65 10.43 -9.25
N ARG A 163 -6.67 9.88 -9.96
CA ARG A 163 -5.42 9.35 -9.38
C ARG A 163 -4.69 10.41 -8.57
N MET A 164 -4.47 11.60 -9.14
CA MET A 164 -3.82 12.69 -8.41
C MET A 164 -4.55 13.04 -7.11
N LYS A 165 -5.89 13.15 -7.15
CA LYS A 165 -6.69 13.42 -5.94
C LYS A 165 -6.61 12.32 -4.89
N LEU A 166 -6.55 11.06 -5.31
CA LEU A 166 -6.41 9.91 -4.40
C LEU A 166 -5.01 9.86 -3.77
N GLN A 167 -3.97 10.20 -4.52
CA GLN A 167 -2.61 10.31 -4.00
C GLN A 167 -2.50 11.45 -2.97
N ASP A 168 -3.12 12.61 -3.24
CA ASP A 168 -3.16 13.74 -2.29
C ASP A 168 -3.92 13.35 -1.02
N LEU A 169 -5.05 12.65 -1.17
CA LEU A 169 -5.80 12.10 -0.05
C LEU A 169 -4.95 11.14 0.78
N LEU A 170 -4.27 10.19 0.14
CA LEU A 170 -3.41 9.23 0.85
C LEU A 170 -2.28 9.95 1.60
N ALA A 171 -1.63 10.92 0.97
CA ALA A 171 -0.58 11.71 1.62
C ALA A 171 -1.11 12.45 2.86
N ALA A 172 -2.30 13.06 2.78
CA ALA A 172 -2.93 13.76 3.90
C ALA A 172 -3.31 12.82 5.04
N VAL A 173 -3.93 11.68 4.71
CA VAL A 173 -4.37 10.67 5.67
C VAL A 173 -3.19 10.03 6.38
N THR A 174 -2.15 9.65 5.65
CA THR A 174 -0.94 9.04 6.23
C THR A 174 -0.24 9.98 7.19
N ALA A 175 -0.16 11.28 6.85
CA ALA A 175 0.41 12.29 7.73
C ALA A 175 -0.44 12.53 8.99
N ARG A 176 -1.78 12.62 8.83
CA ARG A 176 -2.72 12.85 9.94
C ARG A 176 -2.70 11.72 10.96
N HIS A 177 -2.69 10.46 10.50
CA HIS A 177 -2.73 9.29 11.36
C HIS A 177 -1.34 8.76 11.75
N GLY A 178 -0.24 9.38 11.28
CA GLY A 178 1.13 8.90 11.55
C GLY A 178 1.40 7.49 11.04
N LEU A 179 0.77 7.11 9.91
CA LEU A 179 0.85 5.76 9.36
C LEU A 179 2.21 5.49 8.72
N SER A 180 2.67 4.25 8.88
CA SER A 180 3.73 3.69 8.04
C SER A 180 3.10 2.98 6.85
N VAL A 181 3.69 3.07 5.67
CA VAL A 181 3.06 2.55 4.45
C VAL A 181 4.04 1.69 3.65
N LEU A 182 3.57 0.55 3.20
CA LEU A 182 4.22 -0.24 2.16
C LEU A 182 3.32 -0.22 0.91
N LEU A 183 3.76 0.52 -0.11
CA LEU A 183 3.02 0.76 -1.35
C LEU A 183 3.62 -0.03 -2.49
N VAL A 184 2.84 -0.84 -3.15
CA VAL A 184 3.20 -1.44 -4.45
C VAL A 184 2.67 -0.55 -5.56
N THR A 185 3.54 -0.16 -6.48
CA THR A 185 3.16 0.59 -7.67
C THR A 185 4.11 0.28 -8.84
N HIS A 186 3.62 0.46 -10.05
CA HIS A 186 4.42 0.48 -11.28
C HIS A 186 4.66 1.91 -11.80
N ASP A 187 4.07 2.92 -11.15
CA ASP A 187 4.20 4.33 -11.52
C ASP A 187 5.32 4.99 -10.68
N ILE A 188 6.42 5.36 -11.38
CA ILE A 188 7.59 5.98 -10.74
C ILE A 188 7.25 7.37 -10.18
N ASP A 189 6.41 8.15 -10.86
CA ASP A 189 6.03 9.47 -10.40
C ASP A 189 5.20 9.38 -9.11
N GLU A 190 4.35 8.37 -8.99
CA GLU A 190 3.63 8.05 -7.76
C GLU A 190 4.59 7.68 -6.62
N ALA A 191 5.55 6.77 -6.87
CA ALA A 191 6.54 6.39 -5.88
C ALA A 191 7.37 7.58 -5.41
N LEU A 192 7.82 8.44 -6.33
CA LEU A 192 8.56 9.66 -6.02
C LEU A 192 7.74 10.68 -5.24
N TYR A 193 6.44 10.80 -5.55
CA TYR A 193 5.54 11.74 -4.88
C TYR A 193 5.25 11.34 -3.43
N LEU A 194 4.97 10.06 -3.18
CA LEU A 194 4.46 9.58 -1.90
C LEU A 194 5.54 9.09 -0.95
N SER A 195 6.64 8.48 -1.44
CA SER A 195 7.51 7.64 -0.60
C SER A 195 8.75 8.35 -0.08
N ASP A 196 9.20 7.95 1.09
CA ASP A 196 10.50 8.36 1.64
C ASP A 196 11.62 7.51 1.07
N ARG A 197 11.30 6.26 0.69
CA ARG A 197 12.23 5.31 0.09
C ARG A 197 11.54 4.47 -0.96
N ILE A 198 12.25 4.17 -2.05
CA ILE A 198 11.80 3.31 -3.15
C ILE A 198 12.70 2.09 -3.19
N VAL A 199 12.10 0.91 -3.20
CA VAL A 199 12.79 -0.38 -3.27
C VAL A 199 12.42 -1.07 -4.57
N MET A 200 13.42 -1.39 -5.38
CA MET A 200 13.23 -2.08 -6.66
C MET A 200 13.46 -3.57 -6.49
N LEU A 201 12.46 -4.35 -6.89
CA LEU A 201 12.57 -5.81 -6.98
C LEU A 201 12.90 -6.23 -8.40
N ASP A 202 13.71 -7.30 -8.53
CA ASP A 202 14.05 -7.89 -9.82
C ASP A 202 13.04 -8.98 -10.22
N THR A 203 12.97 -9.29 -11.51
CA THR A 203 12.25 -10.46 -12.04
C THR A 203 12.87 -11.78 -11.58
N ARG A 204 14.14 -11.80 -11.31
CA ARG A 204 14.83 -12.91 -10.66
C ARG A 204 14.65 -12.79 -9.16
N ALA A 205 14.07 -13.82 -8.54
CA ALA A 205 13.91 -13.86 -7.10
C ALA A 205 15.29 -13.72 -6.40
N GLY A 206 15.42 -12.67 -5.59
CA GLY A 206 16.68 -12.32 -4.93
C GLY A 206 16.51 -11.17 -3.94
N PRO A 207 17.60 -10.63 -3.39
CA PRO A 207 17.56 -9.39 -2.64
C PRO A 207 17.05 -8.23 -3.50
N PRO A 208 16.62 -7.12 -2.89
CA PRO A 208 16.26 -5.92 -3.66
C PRO A 208 17.37 -5.53 -4.62
N ARG A 209 17.03 -5.25 -5.88
CA ARG A 209 17.97 -4.84 -6.91
C ARG A 209 18.61 -3.50 -6.62
N ALA A 210 17.78 -2.55 -6.17
CA ALA A 210 18.22 -1.21 -5.80
C ALA A 210 17.31 -0.61 -4.73
N GLN A 211 17.83 0.37 -4.00
CA GLN A 211 17.08 1.19 -3.07
C GLN A 211 17.46 2.65 -3.27
N TYR A 212 16.46 3.53 -3.20
CA TYR A 212 16.62 4.96 -3.41
C TYR A 212 15.92 5.72 -2.29
N ASP A 213 16.63 6.62 -1.64
CA ASP A 213 16.05 7.56 -0.68
C ASP A 213 15.51 8.77 -1.44
N VAL A 214 14.28 9.18 -1.13
CA VAL A 214 13.65 10.37 -1.69
C VAL A 214 13.86 11.52 -0.72
N ALA A 215 14.95 12.29 -0.91
CA ALA A 215 15.42 13.29 0.05
C ALA A 215 14.43 14.46 0.30
N ALA A 216 13.55 14.76 -0.66
CA ALA A 216 12.57 15.83 -0.50
C ALA A 216 11.55 15.50 0.61
N PRO A 217 11.31 16.38 1.60
CA PRO A 217 10.34 16.14 2.66
C PRO A 217 8.91 16.11 2.13
N ARG A 218 8.02 15.38 2.81
CA ARG A 218 6.57 15.39 2.56
C ARG A 218 5.90 16.57 3.30
N PRO A 219 4.84 17.21 2.76
CA PRO A 219 4.22 16.98 1.44
C PRO A 219 5.10 17.52 0.29
N ARG A 220 5.12 16.78 -0.82
CA ARG A 220 5.92 17.13 -1.99
C ARG A 220 5.11 17.90 -3.04
N LEU A 221 5.81 18.77 -3.77
CA LEU A 221 5.23 19.37 -4.97
C LEU A 221 5.38 18.42 -6.16
N ARG A 222 4.38 18.38 -7.04
CA ARG A 222 4.40 17.60 -8.29
C ARG A 222 5.25 18.30 -9.37
N THR A 223 6.43 18.79 -9.01
CA THR A 223 7.31 19.52 -9.96
C THR A 223 8.36 18.56 -10.53
N PRO A 224 8.47 18.46 -11.88
CA PRO A 224 9.39 17.50 -12.51
C PRO A 224 10.86 17.71 -12.16
N ALA A 225 11.30 18.96 -11.93
CA ALA A 225 12.72 19.30 -11.81
C ALA A 225 13.40 18.74 -10.55
N ALA A 226 12.70 18.70 -9.40
CA ALA A 226 13.30 18.31 -8.13
C ALA A 226 13.65 16.81 -8.02
N GLN A 227 13.08 15.98 -8.85
CA GLN A 227 13.22 14.52 -8.80
C GLN A 227 13.68 13.91 -10.13
N ALA A 228 13.99 14.74 -11.14
CA ALA A 228 14.34 14.30 -12.49
C ALA A 228 15.52 13.32 -12.52
N GLN A 229 16.59 13.65 -11.80
CA GLN A 229 17.78 12.79 -11.72
C GLN A 229 17.47 11.42 -11.10
N LEU A 230 16.68 11.40 -10.02
CA LEU A 230 16.29 10.16 -9.36
C LEU A 230 15.36 9.33 -10.24
N LYS A 231 14.43 9.99 -10.95
CA LYS A 231 13.57 9.33 -11.94
C LYS A 231 14.37 8.69 -13.07
N GLU A 232 15.35 9.40 -13.62
CA GLU A 232 16.23 8.87 -14.68
C GLU A 232 17.05 7.66 -14.20
N ALA A 233 17.59 7.73 -12.98
CA ALA A 233 18.32 6.61 -12.38
C ALA A 233 17.43 5.37 -12.22
N ILE A 234 16.20 5.54 -11.72
CA ILE A 234 15.23 4.45 -11.57
C ILE A 234 14.84 3.88 -12.93
N LEU A 235 14.57 4.73 -13.93
CA LEU A 235 14.24 4.29 -15.30
C LEU A 235 15.40 3.51 -15.95
N GLY A 236 16.64 3.96 -15.77
CA GLY A 236 17.82 3.28 -16.25
C GLY A 236 17.94 1.86 -15.68
N GLU A 237 17.72 1.70 -14.38
CA GLU A 237 17.74 0.38 -13.72
C GLU A 237 16.57 -0.52 -14.16
N LEU A 238 15.37 0.04 -14.38
CA LEU A 238 14.23 -0.73 -14.90
C LEU A 238 14.48 -1.23 -16.32
N HIS A 239 15.04 -0.39 -17.19
CA HIS A 239 15.43 -0.81 -18.55
C HIS A 239 16.47 -1.92 -18.50
N ALA A 240 17.49 -1.80 -17.65
CA ALA A 240 18.51 -2.83 -17.47
C ALA A 240 17.94 -4.16 -16.94
N ALA A 241 16.88 -4.09 -16.09
CA ALA A 241 16.19 -5.28 -15.58
C ALA A 241 15.36 -6.02 -16.65
N HIS A 242 14.91 -5.32 -17.70
CA HIS A 242 14.09 -5.88 -18.78
C HIS A 242 14.90 -6.21 -20.05
N ALA A 243 16.18 -5.84 -20.11
CA ALA A 243 17.07 -6.06 -21.25
C ALA A 243 17.72 -7.45 -21.26
N ILE A 244 17.23 -8.37 -20.44
CA ILE A 244 17.74 -9.76 -20.35
C ILE A 244 16.61 -10.72 -20.72
#